data_1dc1a03e4a90b6b38e508024985b143c
#
_entry.id   1dc1a03e4a90b6b38e508024985b143c
#
_cell.length_a   1.000
_cell.length_b   1.000
_cell.length_c   1.000
_cell.angle_alpha   90.00
_cell.angle_beta   90.00
_cell.angle_gamma   90.00
#
_symmetry.space_group_name_H-M   'P 1'
#
loop_
_entity.id
_entity.type
_entity.pdbx_description
1 polymer ?
#
loop_
_entity_poly.entity_id
_entity_poly.type
_entity_poly.pdbx_seq_one_letter_code
_entity_poly.pdbx_strand_id
1 'polypeptide(L)'
;MNKNAVYLLMLEKLAIDRDVLQRAAQTAYEAATHAENIAENKYDTLGLEASYLATGQARRVEEIRQALKNCQAMTLAPFDPAHGIQVGALVHLEAGSGSGQWLFLAPDAAGLKLAHDEHTVTVITPRSPLGAALLGKQPDDEVLINIAGVAQGFTVCEVE
;
A
#
# COMPACT_ATOMS: atom_id res chain seq x y z
N MET A 1 -18.70 7.08 -2.90
CA MET A 1 -17.56 6.61 -3.76
C MET A 1 -17.73 5.11 -3.96
N ASN A 2 -17.31 4.53 -5.08
CA ASN A 2 -17.55 3.09 -5.34
C ASN A 2 -16.39 2.23 -4.83
N LYS A 3 -16.60 1.54 -3.72
CA LYS A 3 -15.62 0.64 -3.09
C LYS A 3 -15.08 -0.44 -4.03
N ASN A 4 -15.93 -1.06 -4.85
CA ASN A 4 -15.50 -2.09 -5.79
C ASN A 4 -14.56 -1.52 -6.86
N ALA A 5 -14.84 -0.31 -7.35
CA ALA A 5 -13.96 0.36 -8.31
C ALA A 5 -12.60 0.69 -7.69
N VAL A 6 -12.57 1.18 -6.46
CA VAL A 6 -11.33 1.44 -5.72
C VAL A 6 -10.51 0.16 -5.51
N TYR A 7 -11.18 -0.93 -5.15
CA TYR A 7 -10.53 -2.24 -4.99
C TYR A 7 -9.89 -2.74 -6.30
N LEU A 8 -10.62 -2.69 -7.40
CA LEU A 8 -10.09 -3.11 -8.71
C LEU A 8 -8.90 -2.23 -9.14
N LEU A 9 -9.01 -0.92 -8.92
CA LEU A 9 -7.92 0.02 -9.18
C LEU A 9 -6.67 -0.29 -8.34
N MET A 10 -6.85 -0.67 -7.07
CA MET A 10 -5.75 -1.11 -6.22
C MET A 10 -5.04 -2.35 -6.78
N LEU A 11 -5.79 -3.37 -7.19
CA LEU A 11 -5.22 -4.58 -7.77
C LEU A 11 -4.48 -4.30 -9.07
N GLU A 12 -5.05 -3.48 -9.95
CA GLU A 12 -4.42 -3.05 -11.20
C GLU A 12 -3.11 -2.31 -10.93
N LYS A 13 -3.13 -1.34 -10.02
CA LYS A 13 -1.94 -0.57 -9.65
C LYS A 13 -0.83 -1.47 -9.09
N LEU A 14 -1.16 -2.41 -8.21
CA LEU A 14 -0.20 -3.37 -7.68
C LEU A 14 0.39 -4.28 -8.78
N ALA A 15 -0.43 -4.71 -9.73
CA ALA A 15 0.04 -5.52 -10.86
C ALA A 15 0.99 -4.73 -11.77
N ILE A 16 0.69 -3.47 -12.07
CA ILE A 16 1.56 -2.57 -12.84
C ILE A 16 2.88 -2.34 -12.11
N ASP A 17 2.83 -2.02 -10.82
CA ASP A 17 4.02 -1.75 -10.02
C ASP A 17 4.91 -3.00 -9.91
N ARG A 18 4.31 -4.19 -9.78
CA ARG A 18 5.03 -5.47 -9.84
C ARG A 18 5.77 -5.62 -11.17
N ASP A 19 5.11 -5.38 -12.29
CA ASP A 19 5.70 -5.56 -13.61
C ASP A 19 6.85 -4.57 -13.85
N VAL A 20 6.71 -3.32 -13.40
CA VAL A 20 7.79 -2.32 -13.43
C VAL A 20 8.98 -2.76 -12.60
N LEU A 21 8.77 -3.21 -11.38
CA LEU A 21 9.83 -3.69 -10.48
C LEU A 21 10.48 -4.98 -11.01
N GLN A 22 9.72 -5.87 -11.61
CA GLN A 22 10.25 -7.10 -12.21
C GLN A 22 11.18 -6.80 -13.40
N ARG A 23 10.83 -5.83 -14.24
CA ARG A 23 11.70 -5.38 -15.35
C ARG A 23 12.99 -4.75 -14.80
N ALA A 24 12.90 -3.93 -13.76
CA ALA A 24 14.06 -3.35 -13.12
C ALA A 24 14.98 -4.42 -12.50
N ALA A 25 14.39 -5.44 -11.85
CA ALA A 25 15.14 -6.57 -11.30
C ALA A 25 15.84 -7.37 -12.39
N GLN A 26 15.17 -7.62 -13.52
CA GLN A 26 15.75 -8.33 -14.65
C GLN A 26 16.93 -7.57 -15.25
N THR A 27 16.77 -6.25 -15.45
CA THR A 27 17.85 -5.38 -15.95
C THR A 27 19.06 -5.40 -15.01
N ALA A 28 18.84 -5.32 -13.70
CA ALA A 28 19.92 -5.38 -12.72
C ALA A 28 20.60 -6.75 -12.69
N TYR A 29 19.83 -7.83 -12.82
CA TYR A 29 20.37 -9.18 -12.91
C TYR A 29 21.24 -9.37 -14.15
N GLU A 30 20.79 -8.93 -15.32
CA GLU A 30 21.55 -8.98 -16.57
C GLU A 30 22.85 -8.19 -16.47
N ALA A 31 22.81 -6.99 -15.88
CA ALA A 31 24.01 -6.19 -15.64
C ALA A 31 25.00 -6.87 -14.69
N ALA A 32 24.50 -7.58 -13.66
CA ALA A 32 25.34 -8.29 -12.70
C ALA A 32 26.03 -9.53 -13.32
N THR A 33 25.38 -10.17 -14.30
CA THR A 33 25.83 -11.42 -14.92
C THR A 33 26.48 -11.24 -16.29
N HIS A 34 26.46 -10.02 -16.86
CA HIS A 34 27.03 -9.76 -18.16
C HIS A 34 28.56 -9.95 -18.16
N ALA A 35 29.09 -10.59 -19.19
CA ALA A 35 30.51 -10.89 -19.30
C ALA A 35 31.42 -9.64 -19.26
N GLU A 36 30.94 -8.49 -19.76
CA GLU A 36 31.66 -7.21 -19.73
C GLU A 36 31.78 -6.62 -18.31
N ASN A 37 30.96 -7.07 -17.36
CA ASN A 37 30.96 -6.63 -15.95
C ASN A 37 31.75 -7.57 -15.03
N ILE A 38 32.47 -8.55 -15.58
CA ILE A 38 33.39 -9.38 -14.80
C ILE A 38 34.53 -8.51 -14.29
N ALA A 39 34.85 -8.62 -13.01
CA ALA A 39 35.92 -7.85 -12.38
C ALA A 39 37.26 -8.07 -13.10
N GLU A 40 37.87 -6.99 -13.61
CA GLU A 40 39.20 -7.01 -14.26
C GLU A 40 40.32 -7.02 -13.21
N ASN A 41 40.03 -6.50 -12.00
CA ASN A 41 40.95 -6.46 -10.88
C ASN A 41 40.17 -6.33 -9.55
N LYS A 42 40.91 -6.36 -8.41
CA LYS A 42 40.31 -6.32 -7.05
C LYS A 42 39.60 -5.01 -6.70
N TYR A 43 39.74 -3.96 -7.48
CA TYR A 43 39.11 -2.65 -7.30
C TYR A 43 37.91 -2.45 -8.20
N ASP A 44 37.63 -3.35 -9.13
CA ASP A 44 36.46 -3.31 -10.00
C ASP A 44 35.24 -3.89 -9.27
N THR A 45 34.33 -2.99 -8.88
CA THR A 45 33.12 -3.31 -8.10
C THR A 45 31.84 -3.24 -8.91
N LEU A 46 31.90 -2.94 -10.23
CA LEU A 46 30.71 -2.73 -11.06
C LEU A 46 29.75 -3.93 -11.03
N GLY A 47 30.24 -5.14 -11.21
CA GLY A 47 29.46 -6.37 -11.17
C GLY A 47 28.90 -6.65 -9.75
N LEU A 48 29.68 -6.35 -8.71
CA LEU A 48 29.25 -6.50 -7.31
C LEU A 48 28.11 -5.54 -6.98
N GLU A 49 28.21 -4.28 -7.37
CA GLU A 49 27.17 -3.25 -7.17
C GLU A 49 25.88 -3.63 -7.91
N ALA A 50 25.97 -4.09 -9.16
CA ALA A 50 24.83 -4.59 -9.92
C ALA A 50 24.19 -5.82 -9.25
N SER A 51 24.98 -6.72 -8.65
CA SER A 51 24.47 -7.88 -7.90
C SER A 51 23.68 -7.47 -6.65
N TYR A 52 24.15 -6.48 -5.88
CA TYR A 52 23.40 -5.97 -4.75
C TYR A 52 22.10 -5.28 -5.18
N LEU A 53 22.13 -4.52 -6.26
CA LEU A 53 20.93 -3.90 -6.84
C LEU A 53 19.92 -4.97 -7.30
N ALA A 54 20.37 -6.01 -7.99
CA ALA A 54 19.51 -7.11 -8.42
C ALA A 54 18.85 -7.83 -7.23
N THR A 55 19.59 -8.08 -6.15
CA THR A 55 19.05 -8.68 -4.92
C THR A 55 18.00 -7.79 -4.27
N GLY A 56 18.26 -6.48 -4.16
CA GLY A 56 17.31 -5.50 -3.61
C GLY A 56 16.03 -5.40 -4.43
N GLN A 57 16.14 -5.35 -5.75
CA GLN A 57 14.99 -5.31 -6.66
C GLN A 57 14.18 -6.61 -6.62
N ALA A 58 14.83 -7.77 -6.57
CA ALA A 58 14.14 -9.06 -6.46
C ALA A 58 13.33 -9.18 -5.16
N ARG A 59 13.84 -8.67 -4.05
CA ARG A 59 13.11 -8.59 -2.78
C ARG A 59 11.86 -7.73 -2.90
N ARG A 60 11.96 -6.56 -3.52
CA ARG A 60 10.82 -5.67 -3.73
C ARG A 60 9.75 -6.30 -4.63
N VAL A 61 10.15 -7.03 -5.67
CA VAL A 61 9.21 -7.80 -6.51
C VAL A 61 8.45 -8.82 -5.68
N GLU A 62 9.13 -9.54 -4.78
CA GLU A 62 8.48 -10.54 -3.93
C GLU A 62 7.54 -9.91 -2.91
N GLU A 63 7.91 -8.77 -2.33
CA GLU A 63 7.05 -8.00 -1.41
C GLU A 63 5.75 -7.57 -2.10
N ILE A 64 5.83 -7.00 -3.32
CA ILE A 64 4.63 -6.55 -4.03
C ILE A 64 3.80 -7.74 -4.56
N ARG A 65 4.44 -8.84 -4.93
CA ARG A 65 3.74 -10.08 -5.31
C ARG A 65 2.92 -10.62 -4.14
N GLN A 66 3.49 -10.62 -2.94
CA GLN A 66 2.79 -11.07 -1.73
C GLN A 66 1.65 -10.10 -1.36
N ALA A 67 1.88 -8.80 -1.47
CA ALA A 67 0.84 -7.79 -1.25
C ALA A 67 -0.34 -7.98 -2.22
N LEU A 68 -0.07 -8.18 -3.50
CA LEU A 68 -1.09 -8.46 -4.51
C LEU A 68 -1.88 -9.72 -4.17
N LYS A 69 -1.21 -10.80 -3.80
CA LYS A 69 -1.85 -12.06 -3.39
C LYS A 69 -2.74 -11.87 -2.16
N ASN A 70 -2.26 -11.15 -1.15
CA ASN A 70 -3.03 -10.88 0.06
C ASN A 70 -4.28 -10.04 -0.23
N CYS A 71 -4.13 -9.00 -1.08
CA CYS A 71 -5.25 -8.16 -1.48
C CYS A 71 -6.26 -8.91 -2.37
N GLN A 72 -5.82 -9.79 -3.25
CA GLN A 72 -6.71 -10.62 -4.09
C GLN A 72 -7.52 -11.64 -3.25
N ALA A 73 -6.98 -12.11 -2.15
CA ALA A 73 -7.64 -13.07 -1.28
C ALA A 73 -8.69 -12.44 -0.35
N MET A 74 -8.70 -11.09 -0.22
CA MET A 74 -9.69 -10.42 0.63
C MET A 74 -11.09 -10.46 0.02
N THR A 75 -12.08 -10.49 0.89
CA THR A 75 -13.49 -10.43 0.51
C THR A 75 -14.02 -9.03 0.77
N LEU A 76 -14.67 -8.42 -0.24
CA LEU A 76 -15.40 -7.19 -0.06
C LEU A 76 -16.81 -7.50 0.43
N ALA A 77 -17.11 -7.13 1.65
CA ALA A 77 -18.46 -7.20 2.20
C ALA A 77 -19.07 -5.80 2.31
N PRO A 78 -20.38 -5.63 2.21
CA PRO A 78 -21.05 -4.39 2.58
C PRO A 78 -20.72 -4.01 4.02
N PHE A 79 -20.78 -2.71 4.34
CA PHE A 79 -20.64 -2.27 5.72
C PHE A 79 -21.72 -2.90 6.59
N ASP A 80 -21.31 -3.50 7.70
CA ASP A 80 -22.20 -4.10 8.68
C ASP A 80 -22.08 -3.33 10.01
N PRO A 81 -23.13 -2.61 10.43
CA PRO A 81 -23.12 -1.87 11.70
C PRO A 81 -22.87 -2.75 12.93
N ALA A 82 -23.15 -4.04 12.87
CA ALA A 82 -22.88 -4.95 13.99
C ALA A 82 -21.38 -5.17 14.24
N HIS A 83 -20.56 -5.04 13.21
CA HIS A 83 -19.11 -5.25 13.27
C HIS A 83 -18.28 -3.96 13.14
N GLY A 84 -18.90 -2.89 12.63
CA GLY A 84 -18.19 -1.64 12.32
C GLY A 84 -17.19 -1.79 11.16
N ILE A 85 -16.24 -0.87 11.08
CA ILE A 85 -15.21 -0.87 10.04
C ILE A 85 -14.35 -2.14 10.12
N GLN A 86 -14.25 -2.86 9.02
CA GLN A 86 -13.44 -4.06 8.85
C GLN A 86 -12.48 -3.91 7.65
N VAL A 87 -11.55 -4.85 7.51
CA VAL A 87 -10.71 -4.93 6.30
C VAL A 87 -11.62 -5.07 5.07
N GLY A 88 -11.36 -4.27 4.05
CA GLY A 88 -12.20 -4.13 2.87
C GLY A 88 -13.11 -2.90 2.89
N ALA A 89 -13.14 -2.15 3.98
CA ALA A 89 -13.93 -0.91 4.06
C ALA A 89 -13.25 0.25 3.34
N LEU A 90 -14.05 1.05 2.68
CA LEU A 90 -13.69 2.38 2.18
C LEU A 90 -14.27 3.42 3.14
N VAL A 91 -13.41 4.28 3.67
CA VAL A 91 -13.76 5.19 4.78
C VAL A 91 -13.43 6.62 4.41
N HIS A 92 -14.36 7.52 4.63
CA HIS A 92 -14.12 8.96 4.60
C HIS A 92 -13.93 9.48 6.02
N LEU A 93 -12.78 10.09 6.26
CA LEU A 93 -12.45 10.74 7.52
C LEU A 93 -12.35 12.25 7.34
N GLU A 94 -12.79 12.99 8.35
CA GLU A 94 -12.58 14.42 8.45
C GLU A 94 -11.72 14.73 9.68
N ALA A 95 -10.67 15.52 9.49
CA ALA A 95 -9.87 16.05 10.59
C ALA A 95 -10.59 17.23 11.25
N GLY A 96 -10.26 17.55 12.50
CA GLY A 96 -10.80 18.71 13.20
C GLY A 96 -10.58 20.07 12.51
N SER A 97 -9.64 20.11 11.54
CA SER A 97 -9.43 21.28 10.65
C SER A 97 -10.45 21.40 9.51
N GLY A 98 -11.34 20.39 9.34
CA GLY A 98 -12.28 20.31 8.23
C GLY A 98 -11.70 19.68 6.95
N SER A 99 -10.46 19.20 6.98
CA SER A 99 -9.88 18.50 5.82
C SER A 99 -10.32 17.04 5.79
N GLY A 100 -10.89 16.62 4.67
CA GLY A 100 -11.33 15.24 4.43
C GLY A 100 -10.27 14.40 3.74
N GLN A 101 -10.26 13.09 4.00
CA GLN A 101 -9.43 12.10 3.32
C GLN A 101 -10.18 10.79 3.12
N TRP A 102 -9.93 10.16 1.98
CA TRP A 102 -10.44 8.83 1.69
C TRP A 102 -9.39 7.76 1.94
N LEU A 103 -9.79 6.73 2.67
CA LEU A 103 -8.92 5.63 3.06
C LEU A 103 -9.56 4.30 2.65
N PHE A 104 -8.74 3.38 2.15
CA PHE A 104 -9.16 2.01 1.90
C PHE A 104 -8.39 1.07 2.84
N LEU A 105 -9.10 0.34 3.69
CA LEU A 105 -8.50 -0.57 4.67
C LEU A 105 -8.24 -1.93 4.02
N ALA A 106 -6.98 -2.19 3.68
CA ALA A 106 -6.54 -3.42 3.02
C ALA A 106 -5.64 -4.28 3.93
N PRO A 107 -5.49 -5.58 3.63
CA PRO A 107 -4.60 -6.44 4.40
C PRO A 107 -3.11 -6.12 4.17
N ASP A 108 -2.79 -5.46 3.05
CA ASP A 108 -1.44 -5.11 2.64
C ASP A 108 -1.42 -3.83 1.77
N ALA A 109 -0.28 -3.48 1.19
CA ALA A 109 -0.09 -2.33 0.31
C ALA A 109 -0.26 -0.96 1.00
N ALA A 110 0.07 -0.84 2.29
CA ALA A 110 0.00 0.43 3.02
C ALA A 110 0.76 1.55 2.33
N GLY A 111 0.15 2.73 2.25
CA GLY A 111 0.72 3.92 1.63
C GLY A 111 0.47 4.03 0.11
N LEU A 112 -0.12 3.02 -0.53
CA LEU A 112 -0.50 3.11 -1.94
C LEU A 112 -1.56 4.19 -2.12
N LYS A 113 -1.36 5.06 -3.11
CA LYS A 113 -2.30 6.12 -3.46
C LYS A 113 -2.97 5.79 -4.78
N LEU A 114 -4.29 5.88 -4.78
CA LEU A 114 -5.16 5.58 -5.90
C LEU A 114 -5.92 6.85 -6.29
N ALA A 115 -5.78 7.27 -7.53
CA ALA A 115 -6.61 8.35 -8.07
C ALA A 115 -7.93 7.75 -8.56
N HIS A 116 -9.04 8.18 -7.98
CA HIS A 116 -10.39 7.75 -8.37
C HIS A 116 -11.32 8.97 -8.40
N ASP A 117 -11.85 9.27 -9.57
CA ASP A 117 -12.55 10.52 -9.84
C ASP A 117 -11.69 11.75 -9.46
N GLU A 118 -12.25 12.67 -8.71
CA GLU A 118 -11.53 13.87 -8.23
C GLU A 118 -10.81 13.66 -6.89
N HIS A 119 -10.78 12.42 -6.38
CA HIS A 119 -10.25 12.09 -5.07
C HIS A 119 -9.00 11.21 -5.14
N THR A 120 -8.18 11.34 -4.11
CA THR A 120 -7.10 10.39 -3.85
C THR A 120 -7.50 9.51 -2.67
N VAL A 121 -7.53 8.20 -2.89
CA VAL A 121 -7.72 7.20 -1.85
C VAL A 121 -6.36 6.68 -1.41
N THR A 122 -6.07 6.72 -0.12
CA THR A 122 -4.84 6.13 0.43
C THR A 122 -5.15 4.76 1.04
N VAL A 123 -4.39 3.76 0.63
CA VAL A 123 -4.49 2.42 1.22
C VAL A 123 -3.79 2.41 2.58
N ILE A 124 -4.49 1.93 3.59
CA ILE A 124 -3.96 1.71 4.94
C ILE A 124 -4.19 0.27 5.38
N THR A 125 -3.46 -0.18 6.38
CA THR A 125 -3.58 -1.54 6.92
C THR A 125 -3.88 -1.52 8.41
N PRO A 126 -4.45 -2.60 8.97
CA PRO A 126 -4.65 -2.73 10.42
C PRO A 126 -3.37 -2.61 11.26
N ARG A 127 -2.20 -2.75 10.63
CA ARG A 127 -0.90 -2.59 11.30
C ARG A 127 -0.49 -1.13 11.50
N SER A 128 -1.10 -0.20 10.74
CA SER A 128 -0.86 1.22 10.95
C SER A 128 -1.65 1.74 12.16
N PRO A 129 -1.16 2.80 12.87
CA PRO A 129 -1.89 3.39 14.00
C PRO A 129 -3.31 3.79 13.63
N LEU A 130 -3.51 4.44 12.50
CA LEU A 130 -4.83 4.88 12.04
C LEU A 130 -5.72 3.69 11.64
N GLY A 131 -5.17 2.71 10.91
CA GLY A 131 -5.91 1.51 10.54
C GLY A 131 -6.36 0.69 11.75
N ALA A 132 -5.50 0.53 12.75
CA ALA A 132 -5.85 -0.15 14.00
C ALA A 132 -6.95 0.61 14.77
N ALA A 133 -6.88 1.93 14.80
CA ALA A 133 -7.86 2.77 15.50
C ALA A 133 -9.24 2.81 14.80
N LEU A 134 -9.28 2.56 13.50
CA LEU A 134 -10.53 2.52 12.71
C LEU A 134 -11.31 1.23 12.86
N LEU A 135 -10.65 0.11 13.13
CA LEU A 135 -11.33 -1.19 13.25
C LEU A 135 -12.47 -1.14 14.26
N GLY A 136 -13.65 -1.58 13.86
CA GLY A 136 -14.84 -1.62 14.69
C GLY A 136 -15.57 -0.27 14.88
N LYS A 137 -15.02 0.82 14.35
CA LYS A 137 -15.66 2.14 14.41
C LYS A 137 -16.88 2.22 13.50
N GLN A 138 -17.77 3.15 13.85
CA GLN A 138 -19.02 3.43 13.16
C GLN A 138 -18.97 4.81 12.52
N PRO A 139 -19.85 5.13 11.56
CA PRO A 139 -20.11 6.51 11.17
C PRO A 139 -20.41 7.39 12.39
N ASP A 140 -19.92 8.62 12.37
CA ASP A 140 -19.98 9.60 13.45
C ASP A 140 -19.06 9.32 14.65
N ASP A 141 -18.33 8.21 14.68
CA ASP A 141 -17.35 7.95 15.73
C ASP A 141 -16.12 8.85 15.59
N GLU A 142 -15.57 9.24 16.72
CA GLU A 142 -14.25 9.88 16.79
C GLU A 142 -13.12 8.87 16.88
N VAL A 143 -12.04 9.17 16.17
CA VAL A 143 -10.80 8.39 16.16
C VAL A 143 -9.66 9.28 16.61
N LEU A 144 -8.99 8.90 17.69
CA LEU A 144 -7.82 9.59 18.20
C LEU A 144 -6.57 8.73 17.96
N ILE A 145 -5.57 9.32 17.34
CA ILE A 145 -4.26 8.69 17.16
C ILE A 145 -3.16 9.61 17.67
N ASN A 146 -2.05 9.02 18.10
CA ASN A 146 -0.85 9.76 18.49
C ASN A 146 0.26 9.45 17.49
N ILE A 147 0.73 10.47 16.78
CA ILE A 147 1.84 10.35 15.84
C ILE A 147 2.97 11.27 16.33
N ALA A 148 4.11 10.68 16.66
CA ALA A 148 5.30 11.40 17.13
C ALA A 148 5.01 12.33 18.33
N GLY A 149 4.14 11.90 19.25
CA GLY A 149 3.77 12.67 20.44
C GLY A 149 2.68 13.74 20.21
N VAL A 150 2.17 13.86 18.98
CA VAL A 150 1.09 14.79 18.65
C VAL A 150 -0.22 14.01 18.51
N ALA A 151 -1.22 14.37 19.31
CA ALA A 151 -2.56 13.81 19.21
C ALA A 151 -3.28 14.39 17.98
N GLN A 152 -3.86 13.52 17.16
CA GLN A 152 -4.68 13.89 16.00
C GLN A 152 -6.05 13.23 16.14
N GLY A 153 -7.10 14.02 15.96
CA GLY A 153 -8.48 13.56 15.99
C GLY A 153 -9.11 13.59 14.60
N PHE A 154 -9.90 12.57 14.32
CA PHE A 154 -10.68 12.45 13.09
C PHE A 154 -12.11 12.02 13.42
N THR A 155 -13.05 12.42 12.60
CA THR A 155 -14.42 11.90 12.62
C THR A 155 -14.65 10.99 11.43
N VAL A 156 -15.26 9.85 11.65
CA VAL A 156 -15.69 8.92 10.58
C VAL A 156 -16.96 9.49 9.96
N CYS A 157 -16.87 9.98 8.71
CA CYS A 157 -18.01 10.60 8.04
C CYS A 157 -18.83 9.59 7.24
N GLU A 158 -18.15 8.66 6.55
CA GLU A 158 -18.80 7.70 5.66
C GLU A 158 -18.02 6.39 5.65
N VAL A 159 -18.73 5.26 5.57
CA VAL A 159 -18.17 3.91 5.46
C VAL A 159 -18.96 3.12 4.42
N GLU A 160 -18.21 2.51 3.46
CA GLU A 160 -18.74 1.57 2.48
C GLU A 160 -18.15 0.17 2.67
#